data_52ab22e912e632fb8cf2190752d7bb95
#
_entry.id   52ab22e912e632fb8cf2190752d7bb95
#
_cell.length_a   1.000
_cell.length_b   1.000
_cell.length_c   1.000
_cell.angle_alpha   90.00
_cell.angle_beta   90.00
_cell.angle_gamma   90.00
#
_symmetry.space_group_name_H-M   'P 1'
#
loop_
_entity.id
_entity.type
_entity.pdbx_description
1 polymer ?
#
loop_
_entity_poly.entity_id
_entity_poly.type
_entity_poly.pdbx_seq_one_letter_code
_entity_poly.pdbx_strand_id
1 'polypeptide(L)'
;MIYLDNSATTKPYPEALAAYTEVASKIWGNPSSLHSLGNQATRLLEASRRQIAELLGKSSSEIFFTSGGTEGDNWVVKGVAFEKVPFGKHIIVSNIEHPAVKESALWLQSQGFEIDFAPVDKAGFVDVDKLAELIRPDTTLISIMAVNNEIGSIQLIQKISELLADKPTISFHVDAVQALTKIPTAA
;
A
#
# COMPACT_ATOMS: atom_id res chain seq x y z
N MET A 1 -3.88 -8.77 -30.91
CA MET A 1 -4.77 -8.11 -29.93
C MET A 1 -3.97 -6.99 -29.26
N ILE A 2 -4.53 -5.78 -29.18
CA ILE A 2 -3.97 -4.69 -28.39
C ILE A 2 -4.70 -4.67 -27.04
N TYR A 3 -3.98 -4.87 -25.93
CA TYR A 3 -4.54 -4.87 -24.56
C TYR A 3 -4.22 -3.55 -23.88
N LEU A 4 -5.25 -2.77 -23.50
CA LEU A 4 -5.12 -1.44 -22.94
C LEU A 4 -5.65 -1.35 -21.48
N ASP A 5 -6.03 -2.47 -20.88
CA ASP A 5 -6.56 -2.53 -19.52
C ASP A 5 -5.51 -3.02 -18.50
N ASN A 6 -4.31 -2.43 -18.55
CA ASN A 6 -3.22 -2.80 -17.66
C ASN A 6 -3.42 -2.35 -16.20
N SER A 7 -4.41 -1.50 -15.94
CA SER A 7 -4.79 -1.14 -14.57
C SER A 7 -5.52 -2.27 -13.85
N ALA A 8 -6.25 -3.11 -14.59
CA ALA A 8 -6.96 -4.26 -14.02
C ALA A 8 -6.02 -5.47 -13.84
N THR A 9 -5.21 -5.78 -14.87
CA THR A 9 -4.25 -6.90 -14.83
C THR A 9 -3.15 -6.73 -15.87
N THR A 10 -2.01 -7.36 -15.64
CA THR A 10 -0.89 -7.40 -16.59
C THR A 10 -0.46 -8.84 -16.85
N LYS A 11 0.04 -9.09 -18.06
CA LYS A 11 0.60 -10.40 -18.40
C LYS A 11 1.86 -10.64 -17.57
N PRO A 12 2.00 -11.79 -16.87
CA PRO A 12 3.21 -12.12 -16.17
C PRO A 12 4.42 -12.14 -17.11
N TYR A 13 5.58 -11.69 -16.62
CA TYR A 13 6.84 -11.87 -17.34
C TYR A 13 7.15 -13.36 -17.49
N PRO A 14 7.74 -13.81 -18.63
CA PRO A 14 8.10 -15.21 -18.84
C PRO A 14 8.99 -15.78 -17.74
N GLU A 15 9.93 -14.96 -17.22
CA GLU A 15 10.84 -15.32 -16.16
C GLU A 15 10.12 -15.53 -14.82
N ALA A 16 9.13 -14.68 -14.54
CA ALA A 16 8.30 -14.81 -13.33
C ALA A 16 7.45 -16.09 -13.39
N LEU A 17 6.87 -16.40 -14.57
CA LEU A 17 6.10 -17.61 -14.75
C LEU A 17 6.98 -18.88 -14.66
N ALA A 18 8.19 -18.84 -15.22
CA ALA A 18 9.16 -19.93 -15.11
C ALA A 18 9.56 -20.18 -13.65
N ALA A 19 9.89 -19.11 -12.90
CA ALA A 19 10.22 -19.19 -11.48
C ALA A 19 9.05 -19.76 -10.66
N TYR A 20 7.82 -19.27 -10.90
CA TYR A 20 6.62 -19.79 -10.25
C TYR A 20 6.45 -21.29 -10.47
N THR A 21 6.56 -21.75 -11.72
CA THR A 21 6.43 -23.16 -12.08
C THR A 21 7.51 -24.03 -11.43
N GLU A 22 8.75 -23.55 -11.41
CA GLU A 22 9.86 -24.26 -10.77
C GLU A 22 9.65 -24.40 -9.27
N VAL A 23 9.30 -23.32 -8.59
CA VAL A 23 9.05 -23.31 -7.15
C VAL A 23 7.87 -24.21 -6.80
N ALA A 24 6.74 -24.06 -7.50
CA ALA A 24 5.54 -24.87 -7.26
C ALA A 24 5.78 -26.37 -7.46
N SER A 25 6.68 -26.76 -8.35
CA SER A 25 6.98 -28.16 -8.64
C SER A 25 8.10 -28.77 -7.76
N LYS A 26 9.07 -27.97 -7.31
CA LYS A 26 10.28 -28.48 -6.64
C LYS A 26 10.38 -28.06 -5.17
N ILE A 27 9.85 -26.90 -4.78
CA ILE A 27 10.02 -26.31 -3.44
C ILE A 27 8.65 -26.00 -2.81
N TRP A 28 7.73 -26.94 -2.89
CA TRP A 28 6.35 -26.83 -2.42
C TRP A 28 6.16 -27.00 -0.91
N GLY A 29 7.25 -27.15 -0.15
CA GLY A 29 7.20 -27.34 1.30
C GLY A 29 6.64 -26.13 2.04
N ASN A 30 6.00 -26.40 3.20
CA ASN A 30 5.58 -25.31 4.08
C ASN A 30 6.80 -24.63 4.71
N PRO A 31 7.01 -23.32 4.55
CA PRO A 31 8.14 -22.62 5.15
C PRO A 31 8.24 -22.72 6.67
N SER A 32 7.13 -22.98 7.38
CA SER A 32 7.14 -23.16 8.83
C SER A 32 7.55 -24.56 9.30
N SER A 33 7.79 -25.50 8.36
CA SER A 33 8.17 -26.87 8.71
C SER A 33 9.66 -27.01 8.97
N LEU A 34 10.06 -27.78 10.00
CA LEU A 34 11.45 -27.93 10.44
C LEU A 34 12.26 -28.95 9.64
N HIS A 35 11.66 -29.66 8.68
CA HIS A 35 12.38 -30.61 7.83
C HIS A 35 13.04 -29.92 6.61
N SER A 36 13.87 -30.66 5.87
CA SER A 36 14.71 -30.14 4.77
C SER A 36 13.93 -29.36 3.69
N LEU A 37 12.75 -29.86 3.29
CA LEU A 37 11.92 -29.22 2.27
C LEU A 37 11.33 -27.89 2.79
N GLY A 38 10.88 -27.86 4.06
CA GLY A 38 10.43 -26.63 4.71
C GLY A 38 11.55 -25.59 4.80
N ASN A 39 12.76 -26.01 5.19
CA ASN A 39 13.93 -25.14 5.24
C ASN A 39 14.31 -24.56 3.86
N GLN A 40 14.14 -25.32 2.78
CA GLN A 40 14.37 -24.82 1.41
C GLN A 40 13.33 -23.73 1.06
N ALA A 41 12.06 -23.97 1.37
CA ALA A 41 11.00 -22.99 1.14
C ALA A 41 11.21 -21.71 1.96
N THR A 42 11.61 -21.81 3.22
CA THR A 42 11.96 -20.64 4.07
C THR A 42 13.08 -19.83 3.46
N ARG A 43 14.19 -20.48 3.05
CA ARG A 43 15.33 -19.77 2.44
C ARG A 43 14.93 -19.00 1.18
N LEU A 44 14.09 -19.60 0.34
CA LEU A 44 13.63 -18.96 -0.89
C LEU A 44 12.72 -17.76 -0.58
N LEU A 45 11.78 -17.93 0.33
CA LEU A 45 10.87 -16.85 0.77
C LEU A 45 11.67 -15.67 1.35
N GLU A 46 12.65 -15.95 2.21
CA GLU A 46 13.48 -14.90 2.81
C GLU A 46 14.45 -14.27 1.79
N ALA A 47 14.92 -15.01 0.79
CA ALA A 47 15.70 -14.43 -0.31
C ALA A 47 14.84 -13.46 -1.13
N SER A 48 13.61 -13.84 -1.49
CA SER A 48 12.67 -12.97 -2.20
C SER A 48 12.33 -11.71 -1.40
N ARG A 49 12.12 -11.85 -0.09
CA ARG A 49 11.86 -10.74 0.83
C ARG A 49 13.02 -9.74 0.86
N ARG A 50 14.27 -10.24 0.94
CA ARG A 50 15.46 -9.38 0.90
C ARG A 50 15.60 -8.64 -0.43
N GLN A 51 15.36 -9.28 -1.57
CA GLN A 51 15.42 -8.62 -2.88
C GLN A 51 14.44 -7.44 -2.97
N ILE A 52 13.21 -7.62 -2.47
CA ILE A 52 12.22 -6.54 -2.45
C ILE A 52 12.65 -5.43 -1.47
N ALA A 53 13.17 -5.79 -0.31
CA ALA A 53 13.66 -4.84 0.67
C ALA A 53 14.81 -3.98 0.11
N GLU A 54 15.77 -4.61 -0.56
CA GLU A 54 16.88 -3.91 -1.24
C GLU A 54 16.39 -2.96 -2.32
N LEU A 55 15.42 -3.37 -3.13
CA LEU A 55 14.79 -2.51 -4.15
C LEU A 55 14.14 -1.27 -3.55
N LEU A 56 13.56 -1.40 -2.36
CA LEU A 56 12.86 -0.32 -1.65
C LEU A 56 13.75 0.44 -0.66
N GLY A 57 15.04 0.10 -0.53
CA GLY A 57 15.93 0.69 0.47
C GLY A 57 15.49 0.42 1.91
N LYS A 58 14.84 -0.73 2.16
CA LYS A 58 14.27 -1.11 3.46
C LYS A 58 14.92 -2.37 4.02
N SER A 59 14.65 -2.68 5.28
CA SER A 59 15.02 -3.95 5.90
C SER A 59 14.02 -5.04 5.51
N SER A 60 14.46 -6.30 5.47
CA SER A 60 13.56 -7.43 5.16
C SER A 60 12.45 -7.60 6.18
N SER A 61 12.63 -7.16 7.43
CA SER A 61 11.59 -7.19 8.47
C SER A 61 10.45 -6.21 8.22
N GLU A 62 10.62 -5.25 7.30
CA GLU A 62 9.59 -4.27 6.92
C GLU A 62 8.77 -4.73 5.69
N ILE A 63 9.09 -5.90 5.11
CA ILE A 63 8.40 -6.43 3.94
C ILE A 63 7.43 -7.54 4.36
N PHE A 64 6.18 -7.40 3.99
CA PHE A 64 5.12 -8.37 4.23
C PHE A 64 4.48 -8.78 2.91
N PHE A 65 4.38 -10.10 2.68
CA PHE A 65 3.67 -10.62 1.52
C PHE A 65 2.18 -10.78 1.85
N THR A 66 1.35 -10.28 0.94
CA THR A 66 -0.12 -10.40 1.00
C THR A 66 -0.63 -11.02 -0.31
N SER A 67 -1.90 -11.37 -0.36
CA SER A 67 -2.55 -11.88 -1.58
C SER A 67 -2.72 -10.83 -2.68
N GLY A 68 -2.58 -9.54 -2.34
CA GLY A 68 -2.70 -8.42 -3.26
C GLY A 68 -2.93 -7.10 -2.55
N GLY A 69 -3.04 -6.00 -3.32
CA GLY A 69 -3.25 -4.65 -2.80
C GLY A 69 -4.46 -4.53 -1.88
N THR A 70 -5.56 -5.18 -2.25
CA THR A 70 -6.79 -5.14 -1.42
C THR A 70 -6.56 -5.67 0.01
N GLU A 71 -5.82 -6.76 0.19
CA GLU A 71 -5.48 -7.26 1.52
C GLU A 71 -4.54 -6.27 2.23
N GLY A 72 -3.49 -5.81 1.53
CA GLY A 72 -2.51 -4.87 2.09
C GLY A 72 -3.16 -3.58 2.59
N ASP A 73 -3.97 -2.93 1.76
CA ASP A 73 -4.68 -1.69 2.10
C ASP A 73 -5.64 -1.89 3.28
N ASN A 74 -6.44 -2.96 3.25
CA ASN A 74 -7.34 -3.29 4.36
C ASN A 74 -6.56 -3.52 5.66
N TRP A 75 -5.45 -4.24 5.59
CA TRP A 75 -4.62 -4.52 6.76
C TRP A 75 -4.04 -3.23 7.34
N VAL A 76 -3.45 -2.37 6.50
CA VAL A 76 -2.87 -1.10 6.95
C VAL A 76 -3.95 -0.15 7.46
N VAL A 77 -4.99 0.12 6.67
CA VAL A 77 -6.02 1.13 7.02
C VAL A 77 -6.74 0.74 8.31
N LYS A 78 -7.19 -0.50 8.41
CA LYS A 78 -7.92 -0.96 9.62
C LYS A 78 -6.97 -1.20 10.80
N GLY A 79 -5.79 -1.79 10.56
CA GLY A 79 -4.82 -2.09 11.60
C GLY A 79 -4.31 -0.81 12.29
N VAL A 80 -3.88 0.18 11.50
CA VAL A 80 -3.43 1.48 12.01
C VAL A 80 -4.55 2.22 12.73
N ALA A 81 -5.77 2.20 12.18
CA ALA A 81 -6.92 2.85 12.80
C ALA A 81 -7.16 2.34 14.23
N PHE A 82 -7.22 1.00 14.40
CA PHE A 82 -7.45 0.43 15.73
C PHE A 82 -6.25 0.55 16.67
N GLU A 83 -5.03 0.42 16.17
CA GLU A 83 -3.83 0.61 16.97
C GLU A 83 -3.74 2.02 17.56
N LYS A 84 -4.16 3.02 16.77
CA LYS A 84 -4.04 4.43 17.14
C LYS A 84 -5.25 5.04 17.84
N VAL A 85 -6.26 4.25 18.19
CA VAL A 85 -7.42 4.73 18.98
C VAL A 85 -7.05 5.58 20.20
N PRO A 86 -5.96 5.29 20.96
CA PRO A 86 -5.56 6.13 22.10
C PRO A 86 -5.15 7.56 21.71
N PHE A 87 -4.78 7.81 20.46
CA PHE A 87 -4.36 9.12 19.95
C PHE A 87 -5.49 9.86 19.24
N GLY A 88 -6.51 9.15 18.75
CA GLY A 88 -7.65 9.73 18.04
C GLY A 88 -8.36 8.72 17.13
N LYS A 89 -9.43 9.18 16.51
CA LYS A 89 -10.25 8.37 15.60
C LYS A 89 -10.53 9.08 14.27
N HIS A 90 -9.78 10.13 13.96
CA HIS A 90 -9.92 10.84 12.70
C HIS A 90 -8.95 10.30 11.65
N ILE A 91 -9.49 10.04 10.45
CA ILE A 91 -8.76 9.48 9.30
C ILE A 91 -9.08 10.31 8.07
N ILE A 92 -8.08 10.62 7.27
CA ILE A 92 -8.24 11.32 6.01
C ILE A 92 -7.83 10.37 4.87
N VAL A 93 -8.67 10.22 3.86
CA VAL A 93 -8.36 9.47 2.64
C VAL A 93 -8.58 10.36 1.42
N SER A 94 -7.88 10.14 0.32
CA SER A 94 -8.17 10.93 -0.87
C SER A 94 -9.54 10.58 -1.46
N ASN A 95 -10.16 11.53 -2.16
CA ASN A 95 -11.48 11.31 -2.77
C ASN A 95 -11.41 10.37 -4.00
N ILE A 96 -10.19 10.03 -4.44
CA ILE A 96 -9.95 9.20 -5.63
C ILE A 96 -9.31 7.84 -5.30
N GLU A 97 -9.34 7.42 -4.04
CA GLU A 97 -8.78 6.13 -3.62
C GLU A 97 -9.47 4.95 -4.29
N HIS A 98 -8.68 3.87 -4.48
CA HIS A 98 -9.21 2.57 -4.86
C HIS A 98 -10.25 2.08 -3.81
N PRO A 99 -11.28 1.31 -4.21
CA PRO A 99 -12.27 0.75 -3.29
C PRO A 99 -11.67 0.02 -2.08
N ALA A 100 -10.50 -0.61 -2.21
CA ALA A 100 -9.81 -1.28 -1.10
C ALA A 100 -9.54 -0.34 0.09
N VAL A 101 -9.16 0.91 -0.17
CA VAL A 101 -8.96 1.96 0.84
C VAL A 101 -10.28 2.62 1.20
N LYS A 102 -11.06 3.06 0.20
CA LYS A 102 -12.30 3.80 0.41
C LYS A 102 -13.33 3.00 1.21
N GLU A 103 -13.59 1.75 0.82
CA GLU A 103 -14.56 0.92 1.54
C GLU A 103 -14.07 0.54 2.94
N SER A 104 -12.74 0.41 3.14
CA SER A 104 -12.16 0.22 4.47
C SER A 104 -12.39 1.44 5.36
N ALA A 105 -12.24 2.65 4.83
CA ALA A 105 -12.52 3.90 5.55
C ALA A 105 -14.02 4.03 5.88
N LEU A 106 -14.92 3.77 4.94
CA LEU A 106 -16.36 3.79 5.17
C LEU A 106 -16.79 2.73 6.20
N TRP A 107 -16.16 1.54 6.18
CA TRP A 107 -16.41 0.55 7.22
C TRP A 107 -15.95 1.05 8.59
N LEU A 108 -14.78 1.69 8.69
CA LEU A 108 -14.30 2.30 9.94
C LEU A 108 -15.24 3.40 10.43
N GLN A 109 -15.86 4.18 9.53
CA GLN A 109 -16.87 5.16 9.89
C GLN A 109 -18.06 4.48 10.61
N SER A 110 -18.48 3.30 10.15
CA SER A 110 -19.52 2.51 10.85
C SER A 110 -19.08 1.98 12.22
N GLN A 111 -17.76 1.95 12.48
CA GLN A 111 -17.16 1.57 13.77
C GLN A 111 -16.88 2.78 14.70
N GLY A 112 -17.36 3.96 14.34
CA GLY A 112 -17.25 5.17 15.15
C GLY A 112 -15.93 5.94 14.95
N PHE A 113 -15.28 5.78 13.80
CA PHE A 113 -14.22 6.68 13.34
C PHE A 113 -14.81 7.83 12.54
N GLU A 114 -14.12 8.95 12.51
CA GLU A 114 -14.44 10.10 11.68
C GLU A 114 -13.59 10.07 10.42
N ILE A 115 -14.24 10.15 9.25
CA ILE A 115 -13.57 10.03 7.96
C ILE A 115 -13.78 11.32 7.18
N ASP A 116 -12.69 11.98 6.82
CA ASP A 116 -12.67 13.08 5.87
C ASP A 116 -12.06 12.65 4.54
N PHE A 117 -12.59 13.23 3.46
CA PHE A 117 -12.10 12.99 2.11
C PHE A 117 -11.32 14.19 1.62
N ALA A 118 -10.01 14.03 1.42
CA ALA A 118 -9.17 15.07 0.83
C ALA A 118 -9.61 15.36 -0.61
N PRO A 119 -9.98 16.61 -0.92
CA PRO A 119 -10.45 16.98 -2.24
C PRO A 119 -9.34 16.91 -3.28
N VAL A 120 -9.74 16.66 -4.52
CA VAL A 120 -8.86 16.70 -5.70
C VAL A 120 -9.30 17.79 -6.65
N ASP A 121 -8.39 18.28 -7.47
CA ASP A 121 -8.68 19.17 -8.56
C ASP A 121 -9.32 18.43 -9.76
N LYS A 122 -9.61 19.16 -10.85
CA LYS A 122 -10.21 18.59 -12.06
C LYS A 122 -9.28 17.61 -12.81
N ALA A 123 -7.99 17.65 -12.55
CA ALA A 123 -6.99 16.74 -13.11
C ALA A 123 -6.71 15.53 -12.20
N GLY A 124 -7.39 15.46 -11.04
CA GLY A 124 -7.26 14.37 -10.09
C GLY A 124 -6.03 14.48 -9.19
N PHE A 125 -5.48 15.67 -8.97
CA PHE A 125 -4.42 15.89 -7.98
C PHE A 125 -5.03 16.31 -6.64
N VAL A 126 -4.54 15.72 -5.56
CA VAL A 126 -4.92 16.11 -4.19
C VAL A 126 -4.52 17.55 -3.94
N ASP A 127 -5.46 18.35 -3.48
CA ASP A 127 -5.22 19.73 -3.03
C ASP A 127 -4.54 19.67 -1.66
N VAL A 128 -3.22 19.86 -1.66
CA VAL A 128 -2.39 19.74 -0.45
C VAL A 128 -2.73 20.80 0.59
N ASP A 129 -3.13 21.99 0.18
CA ASP A 129 -3.47 23.08 1.09
C ASP A 129 -4.79 22.74 1.82
N LYS A 130 -5.78 22.23 1.10
CA LYS A 130 -7.03 21.75 1.71
C LYS A 130 -6.83 20.49 2.53
N LEU A 131 -5.92 19.59 2.12
CA LEU A 131 -5.53 18.45 2.97
C LEU A 131 -4.98 18.95 4.31
N ALA A 132 -4.13 19.98 4.30
CA ALA A 132 -3.57 20.56 5.51
C ALA A 132 -4.66 21.13 6.44
N GLU A 133 -5.69 21.77 5.89
CA GLU A 133 -6.84 22.31 6.64
C GLU A 133 -7.69 21.21 7.31
N LEU A 134 -7.71 19.99 6.75
CA LEU A 134 -8.44 18.85 7.32
C LEU A 134 -7.70 18.20 8.49
N ILE A 135 -6.40 18.45 8.65
CA ILE A 135 -5.61 17.81 9.72
C ILE A 135 -6.01 18.39 11.08
N ARG A 136 -6.41 17.51 11.98
CA ARG A 136 -6.84 17.82 13.35
C ARG A 136 -5.89 17.20 14.38
N PRO A 137 -5.93 17.64 15.65
CA PRO A 137 -5.13 17.03 16.71
C PRO A 137 -5.36 15.54 16.93
N ASP A 138 -6.56 15.04 16.60
CA ASP A 138 -6.97 13.64 16.70
C ASP A 138 -6.87 12.86 15.37
N THR A 139 -6.23 13.44 14.34
CA THR A 139 -5.92 12.75 13.08
C THR A 139 -4.82 11.71 13.31
N THR A 140 -5.08 10.47 12.91
CA THR A 140 -4.18 9.34 13.16
C THR A 140 -3.68 8.64 11.90
N LEU A 141 -4.42 8.77 10.80
CA LEU A 141 -4.08 8.15 9.52
C LEU A 141 -4.43 9.10 8.37
N ILE A 142 -3.52 9.23 7.43
CA ILE A 142 -3.76 9.83 6.12
C ILE A 142 -3.40 8.78 5.06
N SER A 143 -4.30 8.52 4.11
CA SER A 143 -4.08 7.57 3.02
C SER A 143 -4.29 8.25 1.67
N ILE A 144 -3.23 8.26 0.85
CA ILE A 144 -3.23 8.88 -0.48
C ILE A 144 -2.56 7.91 -1.45
N MET A 145 -3.27 7.49 -2.50
CA MET A 145 -2.66 6.65 -3.54
C MET A 145 -1.56 7.41 -4.30
N ALA A 146 -0.49 6.72 -4.70
CA ALA A 146 0.61 7.37 -5.42
C ALA A 146 0.24 7.70 -6.88
N VAL A 147 -0.48 6.79 -7.54
CA VAL A 147 -0.95 6.94 -8.93
C VAL A 147 -2.38 6.42 -9.02
N ASN A 148 -3.29 7.24 -9.55
CA ASN A 148 -4.66 6.80 -9.74
C ASN A 148 -4.76 5.78 -10.89
N ASN A 149 -5.45 4.68 -10.66
CA ASN A 149 -5.58 3.57 -11.60
C ASN A 149 -6.46 3.88 -12.82
N GLU A 150 -7.36 4.85 -12.73
CA GLU A 150 -8.31 5.19 -13.79
C GLU A 150 -7.80 6.33 -14.69
N ILE A 151 -7.31 7.42 -14.08
CA ILE A 151 -6.93 8.64 -14.80
C ILE A 151 -5.42 8.86 -14.87
N GLY A 152 -4.61 8.07 -14.13
CA GLY A 152 -3.15 8.13 -14.19
C GLY A 152 -2.53 9.35 -13.52
N SER A 153 -3.27 10.14 -12.73
CA SER A 153 -2.71 11.26 -11.98
C SER A 153 -1.68 10.78 -10.96
N ILE A 154 -0.48 11.36 -10.98
CA ILE A 154 0.64 11.04 -10.06
C ILE A 154 0.61 12.05 -8.92
N GLN A 155 0.34 11.58 -7.71
CA GLN A 155 0.16 12.45 -6.55
C GLN A 155 1.49 13.01 -6.01
N LEU A 156 1.42 14.16 -5.35
CA LEU A 156 2.57 14.87 -4.78
C LEU A 156 2.96 14.27 -3.41
N ILE A 157 3.27 12.96 -3.39
CA ILE A 157 3.53 12.19 -2.16
C ILE A 157 4.62 12.83 -1.32
N GLN A 158 5.72 13.29 -1.94
CA GLN A 158 6.81 13.95 -1.21
C GLN A 158 6.33 15.23 -0.52
N LYS A 159 5.55 16.08 -1.20
CA LYS A 159 5.02 17.31 -0.60
C LYS A 159 4.10 17.02 0.58
N ILE A 160 3.29 15.95 0.48
CA ILE A 160 2.44 15.50 1.58
C ILE A 160 3.29 14.95 2.73
N SER A 161 4.33 14.18 2.44
CA SER A 161 5.26 13.69 3.47
C SER A 161 5.95 14.85 4.21
N GLU A 162 6.37 15.89 3.49
CA GLU A 162 6.95 17.12 4.10
C GLU A 162 5.93 17.84 5.00
N LEU A 163 4.66 17.92 4.60
CA LEU A 163 3.56 18.47 5.42
C LEU A 163 3.38 17.69 6.75
N LEU A 164 3.71 16.41 6.76
CA LEU A 164 3.51 15.52 7.91
C LEU A 164 4.79 15.31 8.75
N ALA A 165 5.92 15.90 8.37
CA ALA A 165 7.22 15.65 9.00
C ALA A 165 7.25 16.00 10.50
N ASP A 166 6.47 16.97 10.95
CA ASP A 166 6.33 17.40 12.34
C ASP A 166 5.14 16.77 13.10
N LYS A 167 4.46 15.77 12.49
CA LYS A 167 3.23 15.13 13.00
C LYS A 167 3.40 13.62 13.23
N PRO A 168 4.24 13.19 14.18
CA PRO A 168 4.63 11.78 14.34
C PRO A 168 3.47 10.85 14.76
N THR A 169 2.38 11.40 15.26
CA THR A 169 1.17 10.63 15.59
C THR A 169 0.38 10.19 14.37
N ILE A 170 0.56 10.86 13.24
CA ILE A 170 -0.14 10.54 11.99
C ILE A 170 0.67 9.49 11.23
N SER A 171 0.07 8.36 10.92
CA SER A 171 0.61 7.42 9.93
C SER A 171 0.25 7.90 8.53
N PHE A 172 1.23 7.90 7.64
CA PHE A 172 1.00 8.17 6.23
C PHE A 172 1.04 6.86 5.44
N HIS A 173 -0.09 6.46 4.89
CA HIS A 173 -0.24 5.30 4.02
C HIS A 173 -0.26 5.73 2.55
N VAL A 174 0.44 4.99 1.72
CA VAL A 174 0.49 5.22 0.27
C VAL A 174 0.16 3.93 -0.46
N ASP A 175 -1.01 3.85 -1.09
CA ASP A 175 -1.30 2.80 -2.07
C ASP A 175 -0.42 3.04 -3.31
N ALA A 176 0.57 2.17 -3.50
CA ALA A 176 1.54 2.24 -4.60
C ALA A 176 1.32 1.15 -5.67
N VAL A 177 0.16 0.50 -5.70
CA VAL A 177 -0.14 -0.61 -6.65
C VAL A 177 0.09 -0.19 -8.11
N GLN A 178 -0.25 1.03 -8.47
CA GLN A 178 0.00 1.55 -9.82
C GLN A 178 1.32 2.32 -9.98
N ALA A 179 2.10 2.49 -8.92
CA ALA A 179 3.33 3.27 -8.91
C ALA A 179 4.59 2.40 -8.91
N LEU A 180 4.63 1.39 -8.05
CA LEU A 180 5.82 0.56 -7.83
C LEU A 180 6.31 -0.05 -9.15
N THR A 181 7.59 0.11 -9.45
CA THR A 181 8.27 -0.31 -10.68
C THR A 181 7.85 0.40 -11.97
N LYS A 182 6.83 1.27 -11.94
CA LYS A 182 6.33 2.00 -13.12
C LYS A 182 6.83 3.45 -13.17
N ILE A 183 6.96 4.07 -12.01
CA ILE A 183 7.55 5.41 -11.86
C ILE A 183 8.66 5.36 -10.81
N PRO A 184 9.64 6.30 -10.84
CA PRO A 184 10.60 6.43 -9.75
C PRO A 184 9.86 6.66 -8.43
N THR A 185 10.01 5.74 -7.48
CA THR A 185 9.56 5.95 -6.12
C THR A 185 10.72 6.55 -5.34
N ALA A 186 10.57 7.78 -4.86
CA ALA A 186 11.52 8.33 -3.90
C ALA A 186 11.50 7.41 -2.65
N ALA A 187 12.68 6.92 -2.28
CA ALA A 187 12.86 6.07 -1.11
C ALA A 187 12.73 6.89 0.18
#